data_b3774e85afc91ce1e83f5ed39bc3cb83
#
_entry.id   b3774e85afc91ce1e83f5ed39bc3cb83
#
_cell.length_a   1.000
_cell.length_b   1.000
_cell.length_c   1.000
_cell.angle_alpha   90.00
_cell.angle_beta   90.00
_cell.angle_gamma   90.00
#
_symmetry.space_group_name_H-M   'P 1'
#
loop_
_entity.id
_entity.type
_entity.pdbx_description
1 polymer ?
#
loop_
_entity_poly.entity_id
_entity_poly.type
_entity_poly.pdbx_seq_one_letter_code
_entity_poly.pdbx_strand_id
1 'polypeptide(L)'
;MRKIEKPSVRIGRISRKLVKRRERRIERSEKRGDFRYMTRPLRRKDTPSLESTLKRLRPIVAYDLETTSIAKGTPRPLYLTAYSSTFFYSGKLDNLNSLSLALVSRFLVPEMSGTRFVAWNGNHFDVYFVALALLKSPDYLLRPYMTRSKNLRGLRVVLRQYRDGVETTGQKGCKEISWEFLDGIAMTGMTGKPLKDLLKTFAPEYQKLEAPDWEHEQFDPKNPAHVAYAERDSEGLYHALMRAQDVTLKNFGIGLSPTIGNMGIKILQRHIPRDVECWRPPMAALRAIRGQVMRGGFCFCVRRYKGPIWKYDLNQAYAAAMRDSKLPAGRCLWSSERNIYADVYIARLRARNPFNRVPFYYRDIEKGASVFGLQEIGETWLTSIEIEQLEREGWKVEIIECWFWESRFNLRDYVNKLETLRIGNGRNPKDAQGEIVKMIGNNSYGKTIEQLDGLEYVMSAEQPEGFAPYPTDDKEGLSYIWFRFAEPMLREYHQPQIGAFITAHVRMVVRRAALLDPDSWLYADTDCVMYRQPQHARMNIDPGKYGAWKIEEEGTEYIVAAKKVYTSVDGKTKHAKGLHIKQLSTLDFERWIAGAPPEQVQVQRQNFMQVLSGFDMFIERVKVGEKIARTG
;
A
#
# COMPACT_ATOMS: atom_id res chain seq x y z
N MET A 1 -15.85 36.28 -7.98
CA MET A 1 -16.48 35.09 -7.39
C MET A 1 -15.41 34.30 -6.61
N ARG A 2 -15.48 34.22 -5.29
CA ARG A 2 -14.60 33.36 -4.48
C ARG A 2 -15.00 31.92 -4.78
N LYS A 3 -14.08 31.10 -5.32
CA LYS A 3 -14.31 29.66 -5.49
C LYS A 3 -14.63 29.06 -4.13
N ILE A 4 -15.85 28.58 -3.94
CA ILE A 4 -16.27 27.85 -2.74
C ILE A 4 -15.44 26.55 -2.71
N GLU A 5 -14.60 26.44 -1.70
CA GLU A 5 -13.73 25.26 -1.52
C GLU A 5 -14.59 24.05 -1.15
N LYS A 6 -14.40 22.92 -1.84
CA LYS A 6 -15.15 21.68 -1.53
C LYS A 6 -15.00 21.31 -0.06
N PRO A 7 -16.07 20.91 0.65
CA PRO A 7 -16.04 20.60 2.08
C PRO A 7 -14.96 19.58 2.48
N SER A 8 -14.76 18.53 1.68
CA SER A 8 -13.71 17.52 1.90
C SER A 8 -12.28 18.12 1.88
N VAL A 9 -12.04 19.14 1.03
CA VAL A 9 -10.75 19.84 0.98
C VAL A 9 -10.57 20.72 2.21
N ARG A 10 -11.64 21.37 2.67
CA ARG A 10 -11.65 22.19 3.89
C ARG A 10 -11.39 21.35 5.15
N ILE A 11 -12.05 20.19 5.28
CA ILE A 11 -11.81 19.24 6.38
C ILE A 11 -10.38 18.73 6.37
N GLY A 12 -9.86 18.34 5.21
CA GLY A 12 -8.45 17.92 5.08
C GLY A 12 -7.45 19.04 5.40
N ARG A 13 -7.80 20.33 5.16
CA ARG A 13 -6.98 21.48 5.54
C ARG A 13 -7.01 21.71 7.06
N ILE A 14 -8.17 21.60 7.70
CA ILE A 14 -8.32 21.74 9.16
C ILE A 14 -7.58 20.60 9.87
N SER A 15 -7.72 19.36 9.43
CA SER A 15 -6.99 18.22 9.97
C SER A 15 -5.48 18.44 9.90
N ARG A 16 -4.95 18.88 8.75
CA ARG A 16 -3.52 19.23 8.60
C ARG A 16 -3.08 20.35 9.55
N LYS A 17 -3.92 21.36 9.80
CA LYS A 17 -3.62 22.42 10.76
C LYS A 17 -3.54 21.90 12.20
N LEU A 18 -4.43 20.98 12.59
CA LEU A 18 -4.43 20.38 13.93
C LEU A 18 -3.21 19.49 14.14
N VAL A 19 -2.86 18.67 13.15
CA VAL A 19 -1.61 17.88 13.18
C VAL A 19 -0.39 18.79 13.36
N LYS A 20 -0.29 19.89 12.59
CA LYS A 20 0.79 20.87 12.74
C LYS A 20 0.79 21.58 14.11
N ARG A 21 -0.40 21.87 14.69
CA ARG A 21 -0.49 22.44 16.06
C ARG A 21 0.05 21.47 17.10
N ARG A 22 -0.30 20.18 16.97
CA ARG A 22 0.23 19.13 17.84
C ARG A 22 1.74 19.00 17.72
N GLU A 23 2.25 18.92 16.50
CA GLU A 23 3.67 18.86 16.24
C GLU A 23 4.44 20.01 16.89
N ARG A 24 3.94 21.26 16.78
CA ARG A 24 4.51 22.42 17.47
C ARG A 24 4.45 22.32 19.00
N ARG A 25 3.38 21.72 19.56
CA ARG A 25 3.26 21.50 21.01
C ARG A 25 4.29 20.50 21.51
N ILE A 26 4.48 19.41 20.75
CA ILE A 26 5.50 18.40 21.02
C ILE A 26 6.89 19.03 20.95
N GLU A 27 7.20 19.78 19.89
CA GLU A 27 8.49 20.45 19.73
C GLU A 27 8.80 21.44 20.86
N ARG A 28 7.79 22.18 21.36
CA ARG A 28 7.95 23.02 22.56
C ARG A 28 8.22 22.22 23.82
N SER A 29 7.61 21.04 23.94
CA SER A 29 7.83 20.11 25.05
C SER A 29 9.25 19.53 24.99
N GLU A 30 9.70 19.12 23.80
CA GLU A 30 11.09 18.66 23.54
C GLU A 30 12.13 19.69 23.93
N LYS A 31 11.93 20.96 23.53
CA LYS A 31 12.81 22.08 23.89
C LYS A 31 12.88 22.34 25.41
N ARG A 32 11.87 21.89 26.18
CA ARG A 32 11.82 21.97 27.64
C ARG A 32 12.35 20.70 28.31
N GLY A 33 12.85 19.72 27.55
CA GLY A 33 13.30 18.41 28.09
C GLY A 33 12.17 17.48 28.55
N ASP A 34 10.93 17.77 28.17
CA ASP A 34 9.78 16.90 28.49
C ASP A 34 9.53 15.91 27.34
N PHE A 35 9.99 14.67 27.53
CA PHE A 35 9.90 13.60 26.56
C PHE A 35 8.78 12.60 26.83
N ARG A 36 7.79 12.93 27.67
CA ARG A 36 6.68 12.02 28.05
C ARG A 36 5.80 11.56 26.89
N TYR A 37 5.84 12.27 25.75
CA TYR A 37 5.15 11.91 24.52
C TYR A 37 5.95 10.92 23.63
N MET A 38 7.21 10.60 23.99
CA MET A 38 7.97 9.61 23.24
C MET A 38 7.29 8.25 23.40
N THR A 39 6.87 7.70 22.26
CA THR A 39 6.36 6.33 22.18
C THR A 39 7.44 5.37 22.68
N ARG A 40 6.99 4.22 23.19
CA ARG A 40 7.94 3.14 23.52
C ARG A 40 8.85 2.85 22.33
N PRO A 41 10.14 2.59 22.55
CA PRO A 41 11.04 2.27 21.45
C PRO A 41 10.59 0.99 20.75
N LEU A 42 10.88 0.91 19.46
CA LEU A 42 10.75 -0.34 18.72
C LEU A 42 11.80 -1.31 19.26
N ARG A 43 11.36 -2.44 19.74
CA ARG A 43 12.18 -3.53 20.29
C ARG A 43 11.70 -4.85 19.72
N ARG A 44 12.52 -5.89 19.90
CA ARG A 44 12.12 -7.26 19.64
C ARG A 44 10.86 -7.62 20.44
N LYS A 45 9.95 -8.35 19.80
CA LYS A 45 8.77 -8.93 20.44
C LYS A 45 8.91 -10.44 20.50
N ASP A 46 8.44 -11.03 21.59
CA ASP A 46 8.39 -12.48 21.73
C ASP A 46 7.39 -13.09 20.77
N THR A 47 7.66 -14.33 20.39
CA THR A 47 6.73 -15.13 19.59
C THR A 47 5.73 -15.80 20.54
N PRO A 48 4.41 -15.52 20.43
CA PRO A 48 3.41 -16.23 21.21
C PRO A 48 3.45 -17.73 20.91
N SER A 49 3.01 -18.56 21.85
CA SER A 49 2.83 -19.98 21.59
C SER A 49 1.80 -20.21 20.47
N LEU A 50 1.93 -21.33 19.76
CA LEU A 50 0.97 -21.70 18.71
C LEU A 50 -0.44 -21.80 19.28
N GLU A 51 -0.60 -22.41 20.45
CA GLU A 51 -1.90 -22.51 21.14
C GLU A 51 -2.51 -21.14 21.43
N SER A 52 -1.72 -20.20 21.96
CA SER A 52 -2.17 -18.81 22.19
C SER A 52 -2.54 -18.10 20.88
N THR A 53 -1.84 -18.41 19.79
CA THR A 53 -2.15 -17.86 18.46
C THR A 53 -3.45 -18.44 17.94
N LEU A 54 -3.65 -19.77 18.00
CA LEU A 54 -4.86 -20.45 17.55
C LEU A 54 -6.13 -19.94 18.27
N LYS A 55 -6.05 -19.78 19.61
CA LYS A 55 -7.15 -19.20 20.42
C LYS A 55 -7.56 -17.78 20.01
N ARG A 56 -6.67 -17.04 19.33
CA ARG A 56 -6.91 -15.65 18.86
C ARG A 56 -7.26 -15.55 17.38
N LEU A 57 -7.28 -16.66 16.67
CA LEU A 57 -7.72 -16.65 15.28
C LEU A 57 -9.19 -16.22 15.21
N ARG A 58 -9.47 -15.37 14.24
CA ARG A 58 -10.84 -14.98 13.92
C ARG A 58 -11.37 -15.88 12.82
N PRO A 59 -12.61 -16.33 12.90
CA PRO A 59 -13.25 -17.04 11.80
C PRO A 59 -13.21 -16.21 10.51
N ILE A 60 -13.00 -16.87 9.38
CA ILE A 60 -13.03 -16.27 8.05
C ILE A 60 -14.19 -16.90 7.28
N VAL A 61 -14.97 -16.02 6.66
CA VAL A 61 -16.01 -16.38 5.68
C VAL A 61 -15.67 -15.61 4.40
N ALA A 62 -15.45 -16.29 3.30
CA ALA A 62 -15.34 -15.64 2.01
C ALA A 62 -16.74 -15.28 1.49
N TYR A 63 -16.88 -14.13 0.82
CA TYR A 63 -18.14 -13.74 0.18
C TYR A 63 -17.87 -13.05 -1.15
N ASP A 64 -18.87 -13.01 -2.00
CA ASP A 64 -18.83 -12.36 -3.29
C ASP A 64 -20.20 -11.76 -3.65
N LEU A 65 -20.20 -10.65 -4.35
CA LEU A 65 -21.41 -9.91 -4.71
C LEU A 65 -21.49 -9.69 -6.22
N GLU A 66 -22.46 -10.32 -6.86
CA GLU A 66 -22.75 -10.10 -8.27
C GLU A 66 -23.67 -8.89 -8.45
N THR A 67 -23.41 -8.09 -9.47
CA THR A 67 -24.14 -6.85 -9.75
C THR A 67 -24.51 -6.72 -11.23
N THR A 68 -25.34 -5.73 -11.55
CA THR A 68 -25.48 -5.29 -12.93
C THR A 68 -24.13 -4.83 -13.49
N SER A 69 -24.02 -4.76 -14.82
CA SER A 69 -22.77 -4.37 -15.49
C SER A 69 -22.20 -3.05 -14.96
N ILE A 70 -20.86 -2.98 -14.86
CA ILE A 70 -20.14 -1.78 -14.41
C ILE A 70 -20.13 -0.75 -15.53
N ALA A 71 -21.03 0.22 -15.42
CA ALA A 71 -21.15 1.37 -16.29
C ALA A 71 -21.13 2.66 -15.46
N LYS A 72 -21.32 3.83 -16.09
CA LYS A 72 -21.55 5.08 -15.36
C LYS A 72 -22.76 4.96 -14.44
N GLY A 73 -22.62 5.40 -13.19
CA GLY A 73 -23.64 5.28 -12.16
C GLY A 73 -23.23 4.34 -11.03
N THR A 74 -24.20 3.86 -10.28
CA THR A 74 -24.01 2.86 -9.20
C THR A 74 -24.67 1.56 -9.60
N PRO A 75 -23.93 0.44 -9.78
CA PRO A 75 -24.52 -0.86 -10.12
C PRO A 75 -25.51 -1.33 -9.05
N ARG A 76 -26.46 -2.15 -9.45
CA ARG A 76 -27.44 -2.76 -8.56
C ARG A 76 -26.97 -4.17 -8.15
N PRO A 77 -27.00 -4.54 -6.85
CA PRO A 77 -26.68 -5.89 -6.42
C PRO A 77 -27.75 -6.88 -6.92
N LEU A 78 -27.32 -8.04 -7.40
CA LEU A 78 -28.17 -9.09 -8.00
C LEU A 78 -28.11 -10.39 -7.22
N TYR A 79 -26.95 -10.73 -6.67
CA TYR A 79 -26.73 -12.00 -5.99
C TYR A 79 -25.64 -11.87 -4.93
N LEU A 80 -25.77 -12.62 -3.84
CA LEU A 80 -24.78 -12.70 -2.77
C LEU A 80 -24.46 -14.16 -2.49
N THR A 81 -23.18 -14.49 -2.47
CA THR A 81 -22.69 -15.79 -2.02
C THR A 81 -21.74 -15.63 -0.85
N ALA A 82 -21.67 -16.63 0.02
CA ALA A 82 -20.68 -16.71 1.08
C ALA A 82 -20.39 -18.15 1.47
N TYR A 83 -19.13 -18.43 1.79
CA TYR A 83 -18.67 -19.78 2.10
C TYR A 83 -17.62 -19.81 3.21
N SER A 84 -17.76 -20.80 4.10
CA SER A 84 -16.71 -21.30 4.99
C SER A 84 -16.97 -22.77 5.32
N SER A 85 -16.10 -23.42 6.09
CA SER A 85 -16.34 -24.82 6.54
C SER A 85 -17.61 -25.01 7.39
N THR A 86 -18.16 -23.93 7.95
CA THR A 86 -19.31 -23.97 8.87
C THR A 86 -20.46 -23.04 8.48
N PHE A 87 -20.30 -22.29 7.39
CA PHE A 87 -21.29 -21.31 6.94
C PHE A 87 -21.38 -21.31 5.42
N PHE A 88 -22.61 -21.40 4.92
CA PHE A 88 -22.91 -21.24 3.51
C PHE A 88 -24.14 -20.35 3.32
N TYR A 89 -24.06 -19.45 2.37
CA TYR A 89 -25.16 -18.62 1.91
C TYR A 89 -25.09 -18.45 0.40
N SER A 90 -26.24 -18.56 -0.27
CA SER A 90 -26.39 -18.28 -1.69
C SER A 90 -27.80 -17.72 -1.90
N GLY A 91 -27.92 -16.50 -2.38
CA GLY A 91 -29.20 -15.81 -2.42
C GLY A 91 -29.31 -14.67 -3.43
N LYS A 92 -30.47 -14.63 -4.12
CA LYS A 92 -30.85 -13.57 -5.03
C LYS A 92 -31.10 -12.26 -4.27
N LEU A 93 -30.71 -11.16 -4.88
CA LEU A 93 -30.95 -9.81 -4.42
C LEU A 93 -31.74 -9.01 -5.47
N ASP A 94 -32.64 -8.16 -5.01
CA ASP A 94 -33.38 -7.25 -5.89
C ASP A 94 -32.83 -5.81 -5.83
N ASN A 95 -32.26 -5.43 -4.68
CA ASN A 95 -31.74 -4.07 -4.42
C ASN A 95 -30.92 -4.05 -3.12
N LEU A 96 -30.51 -2.85 -2.67
CA LEU A 96 -29.79 -2.65 -1.41
C LEU A 96 -30.59 -3.05 -0.14
N ASN A 97 -31.92 -2.96 -0.17
CA ASN A 97 -32.72 -3.37 0.99
C ASN A 97 -32.72 -4.90 1.16
N SER A 98 -32.82 -5.66 0.07
CA SER A 98 -32.68 -7.13 0.13
C SER A 98 -31.27 -7.54 0.56
N LEU A 99 -30.23 -6.81 0.15
CA LEU A 99 -28.88 -7.02 0.65
C LEU A 99 -28.79 -6.72 2.16
N SER A 100 -29.37 -5.60 2.62
CA SER A 100 -29.43 -5.28 4.04
C SER A 100 -30.10 -6.38 4.86
N LEU A 101 -31.25 -6.88 4.39
CA LEU A 101 -31.98 -7.97 5.04
C LEU A 101 -31.14 -9.26 5.11
N ALA A 102 -30.47 -9.63 4.03
CA ALA A 102 -29.59 -10.80 4.01
C ALA A 102 -28.41 -10.64 4.99
N LEU A 103 -27.77 -9.47 5.00
CA LEU A 103 -26.66 -9.17 5.94
C LEU A 103 -27.13 -9.27 7.40
N VAL A 104 -28.23 -8.61 7.76
CA VAL A 104 -28.73 -8.56 9.14
C VAL A 104 -29.20 -9.92 9.62
N SER A 105 -29.91 -10.69 8.77
CA SER A 105 -30.51 -11.96 9.17
C SER A 105 -29.55 -13.15 9.18
N ARG A 106 -28.42 -13.07 8.45
CA ARG A 106 -27.53 -14.22 8.24
C ARG A 106 -26.07 -13.96 8.61
N PHE A 107 -25.54 -12.75 8.39
CA PHE A 107 -24.12 -12.43 8.55
C PHE A 107 -23.84 -11.71 9.89
N LEU A 108 -24.72 -10.78 10.26
CA LEU A 108 -24.53 -9.91 11.43
C LEU A 108 -25.26 -10.44 12.67
N VAL A 109 -25.31 -11.75 12.81
CA VAL A 109 -25.88 -12.40 13.99
C VAL A 109 -24.85 -12.47 15.12
N PRO A 110 -25.26 -12.33 16.40
CA PRO A 110 -24.32 -12.29 17.55
C PRO A 110 -23.39 -13.50 17.64
N GLU A 111 -23.85 -14.68 17.21
CA GLU A 111 -23.10 -15.94 17.21
C GLU A 111 -21.89 -15.88 16.28
N MET A 112 -21.97 -15.06 15.23
CA MET A 112 -20.87 -14.80 14.30
C MET A 112 -20.01 -13.59 14.70
N SER A 113 -20.16 -13.06 15.91
CA SER A 113 -19.35 -11.92 16.36
C SER A 113 -17.86 -12.25 16.31
N GLY A 114 -17.08 -11.34 15.76
CA GLY A 114 -15.63 -11.50 15.55
C GLY A 114 -15.26 -12.10 14.20
N THR A 115 -16.22 -12.54 13.38
CA THR A 115 -15.99 -13.07 12.03
C THR A 115 -15.43 -12.00 11.10
N ARG A 116 -14.54 -12.43 10.21
CA ARG A 116 -14.02 -11.68 9.08
C ARG A 116 -14.66 -12.15 7.79
N PHE A 117 -15.51 -11.32 7.23
CA PHE A 117 -16.06 -11.52 5.89
C PHE A 117 -15.06 -10.95 4.88
N VAL A 118 -14.63 -11.75 3.92
CA VAL A 118 -13.54 -11.40 2.98
C VAL A 118 -14.03 -11.57 1.55
N ALA A 119 -13.98 -10.47 0.77
CA ALA A 119 -14.20 -10.50 -0.67
C ALA A 119 -12.90 -10.27 -1.43
N TRP A 120 -12.78 -10.79 -2.66
CA TRP A 120 -11.63 -10.49 -3.52
C TRP A 120 -11.79 -9.10 -4.14
N ASN A 121 -10.84 -8.20 -3.89
CA ASN A 121 -10.93 -6.78 -4.25
C ASN A 121 -12.04 -6.00 -3.51
N GLY A 122 -12.49 -6.51 -2.38
CA GLY A 122 -13.65 -6.03 -1.64
C GLY A 122 -13.57 -4.56 -1.21
N ASN A 123 -12.38 -4.06 -0.84
CA ASN A 123 -12.17 -2.64 -0.50
C ASN A 123 -12.41 -1.69 -1.68
N HIS A 124 -12.53 -2.24 -2.86
CA HIS A 124 -12.76 -1.50 -4.09
C HIS A 124 -14.14 -1.70 -4.67
N PHE A 125 -14.92 -2.65 -4.15
CA PHE A 125 -16.24 -2.95 -4.71
C PHE A 125 -17.22 -3.43 -3.62
N ASP A 126 -17.14 -4.67 -3.17
CA ASP A 126 -18.14 -5.33 -2.32
C ASP A 126 -18.45 -4.59 -1.01
N VAL A 127 -17.41 -4.11 -0.33
CA VAL A 127 -17.55 -3.39 0.94
C VAL A 127 -18.33 -2.06 0.78
N TYR A 128 -18.35 -1.47 -0.41
CA TYR A 128 -19.17 -0.28 -0.68
C TYR A 128 -20.66 -0.62 -0.60
N PHE A 129 -21.08 -1.75 -1.16
CA PHE A 129 -22.49 -2.20 -1.11
C PHE A 129 -22.88 -2.57 0.31
N VAL A 130 -22.01 -3.26 1.06
CA VAL A 130 -22.26 -3.54 2.48
C VAL A 130 -22.47 -2.24 3.25
N ALA A 131 -21.63 -1.24 3.05
CA ALA A 131 -21.76 0.04 3.70
C ALA A 131 -23.04 0.79 3.28
N LEU A 132 -23.35 0.84 1.98
CA LEU A 132 -24.59 1.46 1.48
C LEU A 132 -25.85 0.79 2.01
N ALA A 133 -25.87 -0.54 2.09
CA ALA A 133 -27.00 -1.31 2.59
C ALA A 133 -27.28 -1.08 4.10
N LEU A 134 -26.23 -0.77 4.88
CA LEU A 134 -26.31 -0.59 6.32
C LEU A 134 -26.25 0.88 6.77
N LEU A 135 -25.97 1.82 5.85
CA LEU A 135 -25.70 3.23 6.16
C LEU A 135 -26.81 3.88 6.98
N LYS A 136 -28.06 3.59 6.66
CA LYS A 136 -29.27 4.14 7.29
C LYS A 136 -29.83 3.28 8.43
N SER A 137 -29.18 2.16 8.77
CA SER A 137 -29.66 1.28 9.85
C SER A 137 -29.43 1.94 11.23
N PRO A 138 -30.45 2.02 12.09
CA PRO A 138 -30.27 2.52 13.45
C PRO A 138 -29.47 1.59 14.35
N ASP A 139 -29.41 0.28 14.01
CA ASP A 139 -28.86 -0.76 14.88
C ASP A 139 -27.34 -0.88 14.76
N TYR A 140 -26.72 -0.28 13.73
CA TYR A 140 -25.31 -0.49 13.45
C TYR A 140 -24.52 0.80 13.39
N LEU A 141 -23.29 0.73 13.92
CA LEU A 141 -22.23 1.69 13.70
C LEU A 141 -21.24 1.11 12.68
N LEU A 142 -20.99 1.83 11.59
CA LEU A 142 -20.02 1.45 10.58
C LEU A 142 -18.72 2.22 10.82
N ARG A 143 -17.62 1.51 11.08
CA ARG A 143 -16.30 2.11 11.34
C ARG A 143 -15.33 1.73 10.21
N PRO A 144 -15.13 2.57 9.18
CA PRO A 144 -14.21 2.29 8.10
C PRO A 144 -12.76 2.44 8.54
N TYR A 145 -11.92 1.50 8.14
CA TYR A 145 -10.47 1.62 8.24
C TYR A 145 -9.96 2.38 7.03
N MET A 146 -9.56 3.64 7.21
CA MET A 146 -9.15 4.52 6.11
C MET A 146 -7.65 4.79 6.13
N THR A 147 -7.05 4.91 4.93
CA THR A 147 -5.72 5.49 4.80
C THR A 147 -5.80 7.03 4.88
N ARG A 148 -4.64 7.69 5.05
CA ARG A 148 -4.55 9.15 4.96
C ARG A 148 -5.04 9.70 3.60
N SER A 149 -4.87 8.94 2.53
CA SER A 149 -5.36 9.26 1.18
C SER A 149 -6.83 8.92 0.95
N LYS A 150 -7.58 8.56 2.01
CA LYS A 150 -9.00 8.21 1.98
C LYS A 150 -9.34 6.94 1.18
N ASN A 151 -8.37 6.04 1.02
CA ASN A 151 -8.65 4.72 0.50
C ASN A 151 -9.13 3.80 1.63
N LEU A 152 -10.17 3.04 1.35
CA LEU A 152 -10.71 2.03 2.27
C LEU A 152 -9.72 0.88 2.47
N ARG A 153 -9.59 0.40 3.69
CA ARG A 153 -8.79 -0.77 4.10
C ARG A 153 -9.62 -1.90 4.68
N GLY A 154 -10.88 -1.64 4.92
CA GLY A 154 -11.86 -2.54 5.51
C GLY A 154 -12.93 -1.77 6.23
N LEU A 155 -13.99 -2.46 6.60
CA LEU A 155 -15.13 -1.91 7.32
C LEU A 155 -15.38 -2.78 8.56
N ARG A 156 -15.48 -2.15 9.71
CA ARG A 156 -15.97 -2.79 10.93
C ARG A 156 -17.42 -2.38 11.14
N VAL A 157 -18.29 -3.36 11.24
CA VAL A 157 -19.70 -3.21 11.60
C VAL A 157 -19.84 -3.54 13.08
N VAL A 158 -20.44 -2.66 13.86
CA VAL A 158 -20.61 -2.80 15.31
C VAL A 158 -22.09 -2.73 15.62
N LEU A 159 -22.63 -3.74 16.32
CA LEU A 159 -24.00 -3.71 16.81
C LEU A 159 -24.11 -2.69 17.96
N ARG A 160 -25.06 -1.76 17.86
CA ARG A 160 -25.37 -0.84 18.97
C ARG A 160 -25.94 -1.60 20.14
N GLN A 161 -25.48 -1.29 21.31
CA GLN A 161 -25.92 -1.93 22.56
C GLN A 161 -26.47 -0.85 23.48
N TYR A 162 -27.61 -1.14 24.06
CA TYR A 162 -28.30 -0.24 24.98
C TYR A 162 -28.52 -0.91 26.32
N ARG A 163 -28.43 -0.16 27.40
CA ARG A 163 -28.82 -0.57 28.74
C ARG A 163 -29.65 0.55 29.36
N ASP A 164 -30.87 0.22 29.80
CA ASP A 164 -31.81 1.19 30.39
C ASP A 164 -32.04 2.41 29.48
N GLY A 165 -32.13 2.20 28.16
CA GLY A 165 -32.32 3.24 27.15
C GLY A 165 -31.08 4.09 26.83
N VAL A 166 -29.95 3.82 27.48
CA VAL A 166 -28.68 4.54 27.24
C VAL A 166 -27.75 3.68 26.39
N GLU A 167 -27.16 4.25 25.35
CA GLU A 167 -26.17 3.56 24.51
C GLU A 167 -24.89 3.24 25.29
N THR A 168 -24.52 1.97 25.31
CA THR A 168 -23.33 1.45 25.98
C THR A 168 -22.25 0.94 25.00
N THR A 169 -22.45 1.12 23.72
CA THR A 169 -21.55 0.67 22.65
C THR A 169 -20.14 1.24 22.83
N GLY A 170 -19.15 0.35 22.99
CA GLY A 170 -17.74 0.74 23.18
C GLY A 170 -17.38 1.31 24.55
N GLN A 171 -18.28 1.30 25.52
CA GLN A 171 -17.97 1.69 26.89
C GLN A 171 -17.09 0.62 27.57
N LYS A 172 -16.28 1.06 28.53
CA LYS A 172 -15.40 0.16 29.30
C LYS A 172 -16.23 -0.86 30.08
N GLY A 173 -15.97 -2.16 29.86
CA GLY A 173 -16.70 -3.26 30.50
C GLY A 173 -17.81 -3.86 29.65
N CYS A 174 -18.25 -3.23 28.56
CA CYS A 174 -19.18 -3.82 27.59
C CYS A 174 -18.43 -4.59 26.51
N LYS A 175 -18.80 -5.86 26.30
CA LYS A 175 -18.24 -6.67 25.21
C LYS A 175 -18.86 -6.22 23.89
N GLU A 176 -18.06 -5.64 23.01
CA GLU A 176 -18.50 -5.18 21.70
C GLU A 176 -18.83 -6.38 20.80
N ILE A 177 -20.03 -6.38 20.22
CA ILE A 177 -20.46 -7.33 19.17
C ILE A 177 -20.12 -6.67 17.84
N SER A 178 -19.26 -7.30 17.04
CA SER A 178 -18.79 -6.67 15.80
C SER A 178 -18.25 -7.69 14.79
N TRP A 179 -18.26 -7.27 13.53
CA TRP A 179 -17.80 -8.04 12.37
C TRP A 179 -16.87 -7.17 11.52
N GLU A 180 -15.97 -7.80 10.75
CA GLU A 180 -15.05 -7.08 9.86
C GLU A 180 -15.32 -7.52 8.41
N PHE A 181 -15.51 -6.57 7.50
CA PHE A 181 -15.53 -6.78 6.05
C PHE A 181 -14.20 -6.34 5.47
N LEU A 182 -13.46 -7.25 4.86
CA LEU A 182 -12.08 -7.08 4.48
C LEU A 182 -11.84 -7.46 3.02
N ASP A 183 -10.64 -7.18 2.53
CA ASP A 183 -10.22 -7.44 1.16
C ASP A 183 -9.15 -8.53 1.11
N GLY A 184 -9.40 -9.58 0.36
CA GLY A 184 -8.48 -10.70 0.14
C GLY A 184 -7.16 -10.27 -0.50
N ILE A 185 -7.19 -9.28 -1.41
CA ILE A 185 -5.98 -8.69 -2.00
C ILE A 185 -5.13 -8.00 -0.91
N ALA A 186 -5.76 -7.24 -0.02
CA ALA A 186 -5.04 -6.58 1.07
C ALA A 186 -4.45 -7.58 2.08
N MET A 187 -5.16 -8.68 2.35
CA MET A 187 -4.72 -9.73 3.28
C MET A 187 -3.55 -10.55 2.72
N THR A 188 -3.55 -10.86 1.43
CA THR A 188 -2.53 -11.67 0.76
C THR A 188 -1.40 -10.84 0.14
N GLY A 189 -1.65 -9.56 -0.16
CA GLY A 189 -0.71 -8.67 -0.83
C GLY A 189 -0.68 -8.83 -2.36
N MET A 190 -1.54 -9.63 -2.96
CA MET A 190 -1.58 -9.93 -4.40
C MET A 190 -2.23 -8.79 -5.22
N THR A 191 -1.70 -7.58 -5.05
CA THR A 191 -2.21 -6.37 -5.70
C THR A 191 -2.20 -6.49 -7.23
N GLY A 192 -3.33 -6.16 -7.86
CA GLY A 192 -3.50 -6.18 -9.31
C GLY A 192 -3.64 -7.59 -9.91
N LYS A 193 -3.75 -8.62 -9.09
CA LYS A 193 -4.00 -9.99 -9.55
C LYS A 193 -5.49 -10.33 -9.48
N PRO A 194 -6.04 -10.95 -10.55
CA PRO A 194 -7.41 -11.47 -10.49
C PRO A 194 -7.50 -12.69 -9.57
N LEU A 195 -8.70 -13.02 -9.10
CA LEU A 195 -8.96 -14.17 -8.23
C LEU A 195 -8.41 -15.48 -8.82
N LYS A 196 -8.51 -15.69 -10.12
CA LYS A 196 -7.96 -16.89 -10.79
C LYS A 196 -6.47 -17.13 -10.52
N ASP A 197 -5.67 -16.05 -10.39
CA ASP A 197 -4.23 -16.16 -10.11
C ASP A 197 -3.97 -16.58 -8.66
N LEU A 198 -4.81 -16.11 -7.71
CA LEU A 198 -4.80 -16.59 -6.34
C LEU A 198 -5.13 -18.08 -6.28
N LEU A 199 -6.24 -18.49 -6.91
CA LEU A 199 -6.70 -19.88 -6.91
C LEU A 199 -5.66 -20.81 -7.51
N LYS A 200 -5.07 -20.46 -8.66
CA LYS A 200 -4.00 -21.23 -9.29
C LYS A 200 -2.84 -21.53 -8.34
N THR A 201 -2.53 -20.59 -7.45
CA THR A 201 -1.39 -20.71 -6.53
C THR A 201 -1.75 -21.37 -5.20
N PHE A 202 -2.89 -21.02 -4.63
CA PHE A 202 -3.27 -21.39 -3.26
C PHE A 202 -4.35 -22.46 -3.16
N ALA A 203 -5.20 -22.60 -4.17
CA ALA A 203 -6.32 -23.56 -4.20
C ALA A 203 -6.54 -24.08 -5.62
N PRO A 204 -5.56 -24.79 -6.23
CA PRO A 204 -5.66 -25.25 -7.62
C PRO A 204 -6.82 -26.23 -7.86
N GLU A 205 -7.31 -26.91 -6.83
CA GLU A 205 -8.48 -27.79 -6.86
C GLU A 205 -9.82 -27.02 -6.94
N TYR A 206 -9.81 -25.71 -6.63
CA TYR A 206 -10.99 -24.83 -6.65
C TYR A 206 -10.88 -23.75 -7.74
N GLN A 207 -10.36 -24.09 -8.92
CA GLN A 207 -10.27 -23.14 -10.02
C GLN A 207 -11.64 -22.54 -10.36
N LYS A 208 -11.61 -21.29 -10.86
CA LYS A 208 -12.81 -20.65 -11.40
C LYS A 208 -13.43 -21.52 -12.48
N LEU A 209 -14.74 -21.58 -12.48
CA LEU A 209 -15.48 -22.14 -13.61
C LEU A 209 -15.28 -21.25 -14.84
N GLU A 210 -15.62 -21.78 -16.01
CA GLU A 210 -15.62 -20.99 -17.23
C GLU A 210 -16.58 -19.81 -17.07
N ALA A 211 -16.04 -18.61 -17.30
CA ALA A 211 -16.83 -17.39 -17.11
C ALA A 211 -17.89 -17.30 -18.22
N PRO A 212 -19.14 -16.97 -17.89
CA PRO A 212 -20.11 -16.55 -18.88
C PRO A 212 -19.59 -15.36 -19.69
N ASP A 213 -20.17 -15.14 -20.87
CA ASP A 213 -19.78 -14.00 -21.74
C ASP A 213 -20.32 -12.67 -21.19
N TRP A 214 -19.62 -12.14 -20.17
CA TRP A 214 -20.00 -10.88 -19.52
C TRP A 214 -19.94 -9.64 -20.44
N GLU A 215 -19.43 -9.77 -21.66
CA GLU A 215 -19.49 -8.69 -22.65
C GLU A 215 -20.91 -8.62 -23.28
N HIS A 216 -21.62 -9.76 -23.36
CA HIS A 216 -22.93 -9.85 -24.00
C HIS A 216 -24.04 -10.27 -23.02
N GLU A 217 -23.71 -10.82 -21.86
CA GLU A 217 -24.66 -11.32 -20.86
C GLU A 217 -24.54 -10.58 -19.53
N GLN A 218 -25.67 -10.40 -18.86
CA GLN A 218 -25.69 -9.99 -17.45
C GLN A 218 -25.85 -11.21 -16.55
N PHE A 219 -25.38 -11.12 -15.30
CA PHE A 219 -25.63 -12.14 -14.32
C PHE A 219 -27.14 -12.40 -14.17
N ASP A 220 -27.58 -13.64 -14.40
CA ASP A 220 -28.95 -14.08 -14.18
C ASP A 220 -29.03 -15.02 -12.98
N PRO A 221 -29.67 -14.58 -11.87
CA PRO A 221 -29.87 -15.44 -10.69
C PRO A 221 -30.70 -16.71 -10.93
N LYS A 222 -31.37 -16.83 -12.06
CA LYS A 222 -32.16 -18.02 -12.44
C LYS A 222 -31.34 -19.02 -13.27
N ASN A 223 -30.19 -18.60 -13.80
CA ASN A 223 -29.29 -19.46 -14.56
C ASN A 223 -28.42 -20.27 -13.59
N PRO A 224 -28.54 -21.61 -13.52
CA PRO A 224 -27.77 -22.44 -12.61
C PRO A 224 -26.24 -22.32 -12.84
N ALA A 225 -25.81 -22.10 -14.08
CA ALA A 225 -24.37 -21.92 -14.38
C ALA A 225 -23.83 -20.63 -13.79
N HIS A 226 -24.61 -19.52 -13.84
CA HIS A 226 -24.21 -18.24 -13.22
C HIS A 226 -24.14 -18.36 -11.69
N VAL A 227 -25.13 -19.05 -11.09
CA VAL A 227 -25.12 -19.30 -9.63
C VAL A 227 -23.93 -20.15 -9.23
N ALA A 228 -23.69 -21.27 -9.93
CA ALA A 228 -22.53 -22.12 -9.65
C ALA A 228 -21.20 -21.39 -9.80
N TYR A 229 -21.09 -20.46 -10.77
CA TYR A 229 -19.92 -19.60 -10.95
C TYR A 229 -19.69 -18.71 -9.73
N ALA A 230 -20.71 -18.00 -9.24
CA ALA A 230 -20.63 -17.12 -8.07
C ALA A 230 -20.32 -17.91 -6.78
N GLU A 231 -20.94 -19.08 -6.59
CA GLU A 231 -20.68 -19.96 -5.45
C GLU A 231 -19.22 -20.46 -5.46
N ARG A 232 -18.71 -20.84 -6.64
CA ARG A 232 -17.32 -21.30 -6.80
C ARG A 232 -16.31 -20.19 -6.46
N ASP A 233 -16.60 -18.94 -6.77
CA ASP A 233 -15.71 -17.82 -6.45
C ASP A 233 -15.58 -17.64 -4.92
N SER A 234 -16.66 -17.71 -4.16
CA SER A 234 -16.62 -17.65 -2.69
C SER A 234 -15.96 -18.89 -2.07
N GLU A 235 -16.28 -20.10 -2.55
CA GLU A 235 -15.67 -21.35 -2.09
C GLU A 235 -14.17 -21.35 -2.33
N GLY A 236 -13.74 -21.06 -3.56
CA GLY A 236 -12.33 -21.00 -3.93
C GLY A 236 -11.56 -19.96 -3.13
N LEU A 237 -12.11 -18.76 -2.95
CA LEU A 237 -11.50 -17.73 -2.13
C LEU A 237 -11.28 -18.19 -0.68
N TYR A 238 -12.28 -18.85 -0.07
CA TYR A 238 -12.14 -19.40 1.29
C TYR A 238 -10.97 -20.36 1.39
N HIS A 239 -10.92 -21.37 0.51
CA HIS A 239 -9.85 -22.38 0.53
C HIS A 239 -8.47 -21.78 0.29
N ALA A 240 -8.36 -20.81 -0.61
CA ALA A 240 -7.11 -20.08 -0.84
C ALA A 240 -6.66 -19.28 0.39
N LEU A 241 -7.57 -18.61 1.09
CA LEU A 241 -7.28 -17.89 2.33
C LEU A 241 -6.86 -18.84 3.46
N MET A 242 -7.53 -20.00 3.59
CA MET A 242 -7.14 -21.00 4.58
C MET A 242 -5.75 -21.54 4.30
N ARG A 243 -5.41 -21.85 3.05
CA ARG A 243 -4.06 -22.26 2.67
C ARG A 243 -3.00 -21.20 2.98
N ALA A 244 -3.31 -19.94 2.69
CA ALA A 244 -2.42 -18.82 3.03
C ALA A 244 -2.24 -18.69 4.56
N GLN A 245 -3.31 -18.91 5.34
CA GLN A 245 -3.25 -18.91 6.81
C GLN A 245 -2.39 -20.05 7.36
N ASP A 246 -2.54 -21.25 6.83
CA ASP A 246 -1.73 -22.42 7.21
C ASP A 246 -0.24 -22.17 6.96
N VAL A 247 0.10 -21.61 5.80
CA VAL A 247 1.48 -21.22 5.47
C VAL A 247 2.04 -20.23 6.51
N THR A 248 1.26 -19.22 6.89
CA THR A 248 1.71 -18.18 7.84
C THR A 248 1.78 -18.68 9.28
N LEU A 249 0.86 -19.54 9.69
CA LEU A 249 0.88 -20.21 10.99
C LEU A 249 2.10 -21.13 11.12
N LYS A 250 2.31 -22.00 10.13
CA LYS A 250 3.42 -22.96 10.12
C LYS A 250 4.79 -22.29 10.18
N ASN A 251 5.00 -21.25 9.36
CA ASN A 251 6.34 -20.64 9.20
C ASN A 251 6.62 -19.52 10.20
N PHE A 252 5.58 -18.84 10.68
CA PHE A 252 5.74 -17.63 11.50
C PHE A 252 4.89 -17.63 12.79
N GLY A 253 4.04 -18.61 13.02
CA GLY A 253 3.14 -18.64 14.17
C GLY A 253 2.17 -17.45 14.21
N ILE A 254 1.71 -16.97 13.03
CA ILE A 254 0.79 -15.83 12.90
C ILE A 254 -0.31 -16.19 11.93
N GLY A 255 -1.59 -15.97 12.33
CA GLY A 255 -2.73 -16.04 11.42
C GLY A 255 -2.79 -14.83 10.50
N LEU A 256 -3.63 -14.90 9.46
CA LEU A 256 -3.85 -13.80 8.53
C LEU A 256 -4.27 -12.53 9.26
N SER A 257 -3.67 -11.43 8.88
CA SER A 257 -3.99 -10.08 9.37
C SER A 257 -4.83 -9.34 8.31
N PRO A 258 -5.57 -8.28 8.69
CA PRO A 258 -6.36 -7.49 7.73
C PRO A 258 -5.56 -6.95 6.53
N THR A 259 -4.26 -6.83 6.66
CA THR A 259 -3.35 -6.52 5.54
C THR A 259 -2.04 -7.27 5.68
N ILE A 260 -1.44 -7.61 4.54
CA ILE A 260 -0.10 -8.25 4.49
C ILE A 260 0.97 -7.39 5.21
N GLY A 261 0.87 -6.06 5.13
CA GLY A 261 1.78 -5.16 5.84
C GLY A 261 1.67 -5.28 7.37
N ASN A 262 0.45 -5.46 7.91
CA ASN A 262 0.24 -5.72 9.34
C ASN A 262 0.83 -7.06 9.78
N MET A 263 0.76 -8.06 8.93
CA MET A 263 1.39 -9.36 9.18
C MET A 263 2.91 -9.23 9.11
N GLY A 264 3.42 -8.61 8.06
CA GLY A 264 4.86 -8.40 7.84
C GLY A 264 5.53 -7.66 9.00
N ILE A 265 4.94 -6.58 9.50
CA ILE A 265 5.54 -5.82 10.63
C ILE A 265 5.54 -6.63 11.94
N LYS A 266 4.53 -7.46 12.20
CA LYS A 266 4.52 -8.35 13.36
C LYS A 266 5.62 -9.39 13.30
N ILE A 267 5.89 -9.94 12.10
CA ILE A 267 6.98 -10.88 11.87
C ILE A 267 8.31 -10.17 12.03
N LEU A 268 8.50 -9.01 11.38
CA LEU A 268 9.72 -8.20 11.46
C LEU A 268 10.08 -7.86 12.90
N GLN A 269 9.11 -7.43 13.74
CA GLN A 269 9.34 -7.10 15.13
C GLN A 269 9.92 -8.28 15.97
N ARG A 270 9.66 -9.52 15.57
CA ARG A 270 10.20 -10.72 16.25
C ARG A 270 11.65 -11.03 15.86
N HIS A 271 12.17 -10.37 14.83
CA HIS A 271 13.51 -10.56 14.29
C HIS A 271 14.43 -9.35 14.47
N ILE A 272 13.97 -8.31 15.18
CA ILE A 272 14.84 -7.22 15.62
C ILE A 272 15.88 -7.81 16.58
N PRO A 273 17.18 -7.48 16.46
CA PRO A 273 18.20 -7.93 17.42
C PRO A 273 17.81 -7.57 18.85
N ARG A 274 18.16 -8.41 19.82
CA ARG A 274 17.67 -8.28 21.22
C ARG A 274 18.16 -7.02 21.93
N ASP A 275 19.35 -6.58 21.58
CA ASP A 275 20.05 -5.40 22.10
C ASP A 275 19.65 -4.09 21.40
N VAL A 276 18.80 -4.17 20.38
CA VAL A 276 18.41 -3.00 19.58
C VAL A 276 17.15 -2.35 20.13
N GLU A 277 17.27 -1.04 20.35
CA GLU A 277 16.16 -0.13 20.62
C GLU A 277 16.14 0.98 19.56
N CYS A 278 15.00 1.16 18.89
CA CYS A 278 14.86 2.28 17.96
C CYS A 278 13.89 3.30 18.56
N TRP A 279 14.42 4.44 18.95
CA TRP A 279 13.63 5.54 19.47
C TRP A 279 13.08 6.40 18.33
N ARG A 280 11.89 6.92 18.54
CA ARG A 280 11.30 7.84 17.58
C ARG A 280 12.12 9.13 17.55
N PRO A 281 12.51 9.62 16.36
CA PRO A 281 13.26 10.86 16.25
C PRO A 281 12.50 12.09 16.78
N PRO A 282 13.19 13.13 17.24
CA PRO A 282 12.60 14.42 17.56
C PRO A 282 11.80 15.02 16.40
N MET A 283 10.83 15.90 16.69
CA MET A 283 9.91 16.44 15.67
C MET A 283 10.62 17.17 14.53
N ALA A 284 11.73 17.85 14.82
CA ALA A 284 12.51 18.50 13.78
C ALA A 284 13.12 17.49 12.81
N ALA A 285 13.75 16.42 13.33
CA ALA A 285 14.26 15.31 12.53
C ALA A 285 13.14 14.58 11.78
N LEU A 286 11.98 14.34 12.42
CA LEU A 286 10.82 13.72 11.76
C LEU A 286 10.29 14.56 10.59
N ARG A 287 10.29 15.90 10.69
CA ARG A 287 9.93 16.78 9.58
C ARG A 287 10.91 16.64 8.42
N ALA A 288 12.20 16.62 8.71
CA ALA A 288 13.25 16.42 7.70
C ALA A 288 13.08 15.05 7.03
N ILE A 289 12.89 13.97 7.83
CA ILE A 289 12.71 12.62 7.33
C ILE A 289 11.46 12.53 6.43
N ARG A 290 10.29 12.94 6.93
CA ARG A 290 9.02 12.83 6.20
C ARG A 290 8.89 13.80 5.04
N GLY A 291 9.45 14.99 5.20
CA GLY A 291 9.36 16.07 4.21
C GLY A 291 10.36 15.94 3.07
N GLN A 292 11.54 15.38 3.34
CA GLN A 292 12.68 15.46 2.44
C GLN A 292 13.31 14.09 2.16
N VAL A 293 13.70 13.35 3.22
CA VAL A 293 14.48 12.11 3.09
C VAL A 293 13.64 10.96 2.56
N MET A 294 12.39 10.83 3.07
CA MET A 294 11.50 9.74 2.71
C MET A 294 10.93 9.94 1.31
N ARG A 295 11.52 9.25 0.35
CA ARG A 295 11.15 9.26 -1.07
C ARG A 295 10.94 7.83 -1.55
N GLY A 296 10.09 7.67 -2.56
CA GLY A 296 9.90 6.40 -3.26
C GLY A 296 11.11 5.99 -4.10
N GLY A 297 10.93 4.95 -4.90
CA GLY A 297 11.94 4.47 -5.83
C GLY A 297 12.31 5.54 -6.87
N PHE A 298 13.50 5.41 -7.41
CA PHE A 298 14.00 6.22 -8.51
C PHE A 298 13.27 5.81 -9.79
N CYS A 299 12.62 6.74 -10.47
CA CYS A 299 11.98 6.51 -11.76
C CYS A 299 12.37 7.63 -12.72
N PHE A 300 13.07 7.27 -13.78
CA PHE A 300 13.60 8.22 -14.75
C PHE A 300 13.61 7.62 -16.15
N CYS A 301 13.20 8.41 -17.14
CA CYS A 301 13.33 8.11 -18.56
C CYS A 301 14.29 9.11 -19.18
N VAL A 302 15.43 8.64 -19.67
CA VAL A 302 16.49 9.50 -20.21
C VAL A 302 16.03 10.16 -21.51
N ARG A 303 15.44 9.36 -22.38
CA ARG A 303 14.93 9.79 -23.69
C ARG A 303 13.84 8.87 -24.20
N ARG A 304 13.03 9.35 -25.13
CA ARG A 304 12.17 8.51 -25.95
C ARG A 304 13.05 7.63 -26.85
N TYR A 305 12.71 6.36 -26.96
CA TYR A 305 13.55 5.39 -27.67
C TYR A 305 12.73 4.31 -28.33
N LYS A 306 13.14 3.89 -29.55
CA LYS A 306 12.68 2.68 -30.22
C LYS A 306 13.90 1.89 -30.67
N GLY A 307 13.96 0.62 -30.34
CA GLY A 307 15.06 -0.27 -30.69
C GLY A 307 15.28 -1.35 -29.63
N PRO A 308 16.36 -2.16 -29.78
CA PRO A 308 16.66 -3.23 -28.88
C PRO A 308 17.04 -2.72 -27.49
N ILE A 309 16.57 -3.41 -26.43
CA ILE A 309 16.90 -3.12 -25.04
C ILE A 309 17.39 -4.36 -24.30
N TRP A 310 18.16 -4.10 -23.25
CA TRP A 310 18.51 -5.06 -22.19
C TRP A 310 17.90 -4.56 -20.89
N LYS A 311 16.99 -5.36 -20.33
CA LYS A 311 16.25 -5.01 -19.12
C LYS A 311 16.66 -5.90 -17.96
N TYR A 312 17.00 -5.27 -16.84
CA TYR A 312 17.40 -5.94 -15.61
C TYR A 312 16.48 -5.51 -14.46
N ASP A 313 16.15 -6.47 -13.59
CA ASP A 313 15.33 -6.23 -12.41
C ASP A 313 16.05 -6.73 -11.15
N LEU A 314 16.00 -5.94 -10.08
CA LEU A 314 16.68 -6.25 -8.83
C LEU A 314 15.82 -7.18 -7.98
N ASN A 315 16.26 -8.41 -7.79
CA ASN A 315 15.48 -9.42 -7.10
C ASN A 315 15.25 -9.06 -5.63
N GLN A 316 13.97 -8.90 -5.23
CA GLN A 316 13.54 -8.55 -3.86
C GLN A 316 14.31 -7.36 -3.26
N ALA A 317 14.39 -6.28 -4.01
CA ALA A 317 15.20 -5.08 -3.72
C ALA A 317 15.04 -4.56 -2.28
N TYR A 318 13.81 -4.42 -1.79
CA TYR A 318 13.56 -3.90 -0.45
C TYR A 318 13.90 -4.89 0.67
N ALA A 319 13.70 -6.18 0.45
CA ALA A 319 14.14 -7.21 1.39
C ALA A 319 15.68 -7.25 1.47
N ALA A 320 16.36 -7.22 0.32
CA ALA A 320 17.82 -7.11 0.28
C ALA A 320 18.32 -5.84 1.01
N ALA A 321 17.68 -4.70 0.79
CA ALA A 321 18.02 -3.46 1.48
C ALA A 321 17.86 -3.58 3.02
N MET A 322 16.84 -4.28 3.52
CA MET A 322 16.69 -4.56 4.95
C MET A 322 17.85 -5.39 5.51
N ARG A 323 18.42 -6.30 4.72
CA ARG A 323 19.58 -7.13 5.10
C ARG A 323 20.88 -6.35 5.07
N ASP A 324 21.07 -5.52 4.04
CA ASP A 324 22.39 -4.98 3.69
C ASP A 324 22.59 -3.53 4.14
N SER A 325 21.50 -2.81 4.51
CA SER A 325 21.61 -1.44 5.00
C SER A 325 22.02 -1.36 6.46
N LYS A 326 22.75 -0.28 6.78
CA LYS A 326 22.90 0.20 8.15
C LYS A 326 21.63 0.96 8.51
N LEU A 327 20.79 0.39 9.37
CA LEU A 327 19.52 1.00 9.80
C LEU A 327 19.71 1.75 11.12
N PRO A 328 19.02 2.90 11.34
CA PRO A 328 19.15 3.72 12.54
C PRO A 328 18.65 3.01 13.81
N ALA A 329 19.45 3.00 14.88
CA ALA A 329 19.09 2.52 16.20
C ALA A 329 19.59 3.47 17.31
N GLY A 330 19.07 3.33 18.52
CA GLY A 330 19.34 4.26 19.61
C GLY A 330 18.54 5.54 19.50
N ARG A 331 19.00 6.59 20.17
CA ARG A 331 18.42 7.94 20.15
C ARG A 331 18.90 8.72 18.93
N CYS A 332 18.11 9.68 18.51
CA CYS A 332 18.46 10.62 17.44
C CYS A 332 18.91 11.94 18.03
N LEU A 333 20.12 12.35 17.72
CA LEU A 333 20.81 13.53 18.27
C LEU A 333 21.11 14.53 17.14
N TRP A 334 21.19 15.81 17.46
CA TRP A 334 21.47 16.88 16.51
C TRP A 334 22.94 17.36 16.61
N SER A 335 23.50 17.78 15.49
CA SER A 335 24.79 18.44 15.40
C SER A 335 24.77 19.52 14.31
N SER A 336 25.46 20.62 14.52
CA SER A 336 25.69 21.66 13.49
C SER A 336 26.67 21.20 12.41
N GLU A 337 27.40 20.11 12.64
CA GLU A 337 28.41 19.56 11.74
C GLU A 337 28.23 18.06 11.59
N ARG A 338 28.87 17.47 10.57
CA ARG A 338 28.94 16.02 10.41
C ARG A 338 29.63 15.37 11.62
N ASN A 339 28.93 14.49 12.32
CA ASN A 339 29.57 13.64 13.29
C ASN A 339 30.33 12.51 12.59
N ILE A 340 31.65 12.60 12.56
CA ILE A 340 32.53 11.63 11.87
C ILE A 340 32.50 10.22 12.51
N TYR A 341 32.04 10.10 13.74
CA TYR A 341 31.90 8.82 14.44
C TYR A 341 30.53 8.17 14.21
N ALA A 342 29.60 8.86 13.57
CA ALA A 342 28.25 8.33 13.32
C ALA A 342 28.19 7.60 11.99
N ASP A 343 27.90 6.31 12.03
CA ASP A 343 27.67 5.50 10.83
C ASP A 343 26.34 5.81 10.12
N VAL A 344 25.36 6.31 10.88
CA VAL A 344 23.98 6.48 10.43
C VAL A 344 23.48 7.88 10.79
N TYR A 345 23.25 8.70 9.77
CA TYR A 345 22.80 10.08 9.93
C TYR A 345 21.98 10.53 8.72
N ILE A 346 21.24 11.61 8.89
CA ILE A 346 20.69 12.42 7.80
C ILE A 346 21.33 13.81 7.89
N ALA A 347 21.68 14.41 6.76
CA ALA A 347 22.24 15.75 6.74
C ALA A 347 21.51 16.66 5.77
N ARG A 348 21.38 17.91 6.16
CA ARG A 348 21.02 19.03 5.30
C ARG A 348 22.28 19.49 4.57
N LEU A 349 22.21 19.56 3.27
CA LEU A 349 23.40 19.78 2.46
C LEU A 349 23.07 20.41 1.11
N ARG A 350 24.14 20.86 0.44
CA ARG A 350 24.23 21.15 -1.00
C ARG A 350 25.37 20.33 -1.57
N ALA A 351 25.31 20.01 -2.87
CA ALA A 351 26.41 19.29 -3.50
C ALA A 351 26.58 19.68 -4.97
N ARG A 352 27.82 19.55 -5.48
CA ARG A 352 28.18 19.89 -6.86
C ARG A 352 29.17 18.89 -7.43
N ASN A 353 28.88 18.42 -8.67
CA ASN A 353 29.82 17.66 -9.48
C ASN A 353 29.61 18.02 -10.96
N PRO A 354 30.52 18.85 -11.56
CA PRO A 354 30.38 19.29 -12.94
C PRO A 354 30.57 18.17 -13.97
N PHE A 355 31.11 17.01 -13.56
CA PHE A 355 31.37 15.86 -14.43
C PHE A 355 30.30 14.78 -14.33
N ASN A 356 29.29 14.97 -13.47
CA ASN A 356 28.23 13.96 -13.31
C ASN A 356 27.36 13.87 -14.56
N ARG A 357 27.05 12.63 -14.97
CA ARG A 357 26.29 12.31 -16.19
C ARG A 357 24.93 11.66 -15.92
N VAL A 358 24.67 11.21 -14.69
CA VAL A 358 23.42 10.57 -14.29
C VAL A 358 22.69 11.47 -13.28
N PRO A 359 21.47 11.96 -13.57
CA PRO A 359 20.77 12.86 -12.67
C PRO A 359 20.55 12.24 -11.28
N PHE A 360 20.73 13.05 -10.24
CA PHE A 360 20.46 12.64 -8.86
C PHE A 360 19.05 13.05 -8.45
N TYR A 361 18.28 12.10 -7.95
CA TYR A 361 16.90 12.31 -7.50
C TYR A 361 16.86 12.77 -6.04
N TYR A 362 16.35 14.00 -5.80
CA TYR A 362 16.22 14.55 -4.45
C TYR A 362 14.96 15.42 -4.32
N ARG A 363 14.66 15.86 -3.11
CA ARG A 363 13.60 16.82 -2.87
C ARG A 363 14.22 18.16 -2.48
N ASP A 364 14.01 19.15 -3.31
CA ASP A 364 14.54 20.49 -3.13
C ASP A 364 13.71 21.24 -2.08
N ILE A 365 14.40 21.85 -1.10
CA ILE A 365 13.75 22.56 0.01
C ILE A 365 13.10 23.86 -0.50
N GLU A 366 13.78 24.61 -1.35
CA GLU A 366 13.31 25.89 -1.87
C GLU A 366 12.10 25.69 -2.81
N LYS A 367 12.20 24.72 -3.70
CA LYS A 367 11.13 24.38 -4.66
C LYS A 367 9.97 23.61 -4.04
N GLY A 368 10.17 23.01 -2.86
CA GLY A 368 9.18 22.15 -2.21
C GLY A 368 8.77 20.91 -3.01
N ALA A 369 9.54 20.52 -4.02
CA ALA A 369 9.25 19.50 -5.00
C ALA A 369 10.39 18.49 -5.17
N SER A 370 10.06 17.31 -5.70
CA SER A 370 11.06 16.33 -6.12
C SER A 370 11.65 16.73 -7.47
N VAL A 371 12.96 16.75 -7.58
CA VAL A 371 13.73 17.19 -8.74
C VAL A 371 14.87 16.24 -9.07
N PHE A 372 15.43 16.41 -10.25
CA PHE A 372 16.59 15.68 -10.75
C PHE A 372 17.72 16.67 -11.02
N GLY A 373 18.75 16.68 -10.17
CA GLY A 373 19.95 17.49 -10.34
C GLY A 373 21.01 16.76 -11.16
N LEU A 374 21.47 17.36 -12.26
CA LEU A 374 22.51 16.74 -13.08
C LEU A 374 23.92 17.04 -12.54
N GLN A 375 24.26 18.29 -12.33
CA GLN A 375 25.58 18.71 -11.86
C GLN A 375 25.54 19.43 -10.51
N GLU A 376 24.36 19.87 -10.10
CA GLU A 376 24.10 20.54 -8.83
C GLU A 376 22.92 19.88 -8.10
N ILE A 377 23.07 19.77 -6.80
CA ILE A 377 22.01 19.39 -5.85
C ILE A 377 21.79 20.61 -4.97
N GLY A 378 20.60 21.21 -5.09
CA GLY A 378 20.16 22.31 -4.24
C GLY A 378 19.99 21.85 -2.80
N GLU A 379 19.57 22.76 -1.94
CA GLU A 379 19.45 22.45 -0.52
C GLU A 379 18.41 21.36 -0.25
N THR A 380 18.87 20.29 0.41
CA THR A 380 18.07 19.09 0.67
C THR A 380 18.56 18.33 1.89
N TRP A 381 17.75 17.38 2.38
CA TRP A 381 18.15 16.38 3.36
C TRP A 381 18.36 15.03 2.70
N LEU A 382 19.53 14.42 2.92
CA LEU A 382 19.90 13.09 2.43
C LEU A 382 20.31 12.18 3.59
N THR A 383 20.22 10.86 3.37
CA THR A 383 20.76 9.85 4.28
C THR A 383 22.27 9.70 4.11
N SER A 384 22.96 9.18 5.13
CA SER A 384 24.38 8.79 5.03
C SER A 384 24.66 7.87 3.85
N ILE A 385 23.73 6.95 3.51
CA ILE A 385 23.86 6.05 2.34
C ILE A 385 23.95 6.85 1.02
N GLU A 386 23.12 7.89 0.88
CA GLU A 386 23.10 8.74 -0.31
C GLU A 386 24.33 9.66 -0.36
N ILE A 387 24.74 10.18 0.79
CA ILE A 387 25.91 11.07 0.91
C ILE A 387 27.19 10.28 0.59
N GLU A 388 27.39 9.10 1.19
CA GLU A 388 28.51 8.22 0.87
C GLU A 388 28.58 7.86 -0.63
N GLN A 389 27.44 7.70 -1.27
CA GLN A 389 27.39 7.43 -2.71
C GLN A 389 27.83 8.67 -3.52
N LEU A 390 27.34 9.87 -3.16
CA LEU A 390 27.77 11.11 -3.81
C LEU A 390 29.27 11.34 -3.66
N GLU A 391 29.83 11.14 -2.46
CA GLU A 391 31.27 11.27 -2.20
C GLU A 391 32.10 10.30 -3.06
N ARG A 392 31.66 9.03 -3.20
CA ARG A 392 32.31 8.03 -4.09
C ARG A 392 32.26 8.44 -5.56
N GLU A 393 31.25 9.18 -5.97
CA GLU A 393 31.10 9.72 -7.34
C GLU A 393 31.86 11.03 -7.55
N GLY A 394 32.61 11.53 -6.55
CA GLY A 394 33.39 12.76 -6.63
C GLY A 394 32.58 14.06 -6.48
N TRP A 395 31.38 14.00 -5.89
CA TRP A 395 30.64 15.20 -5.56
C TRP A 395 31.29 15.93 -4.39
N LYS A 396 31.44 17.25 -4.52
CA LYS A 396 31.76 18.13 -3.39
C LYS A 396 30.48 18.35 -2.59
N VAL A 397 30.43 17.79 -1.38
CA VAL A 397 29.27 17.85 -0.48
C VAL A 397 29.55 18.86 0.62
N GLU A 398 28.67 19.85 0.75
CA GLU A 398 28.68 20.87 1.82
C GLU A 398 27.56 20.54 2.80
N ILE A 399 27.91 20.05 3.99
CA ILE A 399 26.95 19.72 5.06
C ILE A 399 26.70 20.97 5.88
N ILE A 400 25.40 21.28 6.10
CA ILE A 400 24.93 22.46 6.84
C ILE A 400 24.60 22.09 8.30
N GLU A 401 23.95 20.94 8.50
CA GLU A 401 23.58 20.39 9.81
C GLU A 401 23.23 18.91 9.67
N CYS A 402 23.24 18.15 10.76
CA CYS A 402 22.87 16.74 10.73
C CYS A 402 22.09 16.28 11.96
N TRP A 403 21.34 15.20 11.75
CA TRP A 403 20.76 14.36 12.79
C TRP A 403 21.37 12.97 12.67
N PHE A 404 21.97 12.45 13.75
CA PHE A 404 22.64 11.17 13.75
C PHE A 404 22.08 10.25 14.84
N TRP A 405 22.28 8.96 14.68
CA TRP A 405 21.83 7.94 15.65
C TRP A 405 23.02 7.33 16.38
N GLU A 406 22.79 7.01 17.67
CA GLU A 406 23.81 6.45 18.58
C GLU A 406 24.36 5.11 18.11
N SER A 407 23.55 4.33 17.38
CA SER A 407 23.92 3.00 16.92
C SER A 407 23.18 2.62 15.63
N ARG A 408 23.52 1.45 15.11
CA ARG A 408 22.94 0.88 13.89
C ARG A 408 22.60 -0.59 14.07
N PHE A 409 21.70 -1.09 13.21
CA PHE A 409 21.38 -2.51 13.08
C PHE A 409 21.09 -2.86 11.63
N ASN A 410 20.81 -4.13 11.37
CA ASN A 410 20.23 -4.62 10.13
C ASN A 410 19.19 -5.70 10.44
N LEU A 411 18.48 -6.14 9.42
CA LEU A 411 17.45 -7.18 9.53
C LEU A 411 17.89 -8.47 8.80
N ARG A 412 19.18 -8.81 8.91
CA ARG A 412 19.78 -9.96 8.21
C ARG A 412 19.07 -11.27 8.54
N ASP A 413 18.87 -11.58 9.80
CA ASP A 413 18.23 -12.83 10.23
C ASP A 413 16.78 -12.93 9.71
N TYR A 414 16.07 -11.80 9.70
CA TYR A 414 14.73 -11.72 9.12
C TYR A 414 14.73 -12.05 7.63
N VAL A 415 15.60 -11.40 6.87
CA VAL A 415 15.65 -11.55 5.41
C VAL A 415 16.17 -12.92 5.01
N ASN A 416 17.20 -13.43 5.68
CA ASN A 416 17.74 -14.77 5.43
C ASN A 416 16.65 -15.84 5.67
N LYS A 417 15.84 -15.69 6.72
CA LYS A 417 14.69 -16.58 6.95
C LYS A 417 13.68 -16.52 5.80
N LEU A 418 13.34 -15.31 5.30
CA LEU A 418 12.44 -15.17 4.16
C LEU A 418 13.03 -15.80 2.89
N GLU A 419 14.31 -15.57 2.62
CA GLU A 419 15.02 -16.12 1.47
C GLU A 419 15.04 -17.65 1.52
N THR A 420 15.42 -18.24 2.65
CA THR A 420 15.38 -19.70 2.86
C THR A 420 13.99 -20.30 2.66
N LEU A 421 12.95 -19.66 3.21
CA LEU A 421 11.56 -20.13 3.07
C LEU A 421 11.05 -20.04 1.63
N ARG A 422 11.56 -19.11 0.82
CA ARG A 422 11.11 -18.90 -0.55
C ARG A 422 11.88 -19.72 -1.57
N ILE A 423 13.19 -19.75 -1.49
CA ILE A 423 14.08 -20.33 -2.53
C ILE A 423 15.06 -21.37 -1.98
N GLY A 424 15.15 -21.53 -0.66
CA GLY A 424 16.06 -22.51 -0.05
C GLY A 424 15.74 -23.95 -0.48
N ASN A 425 16.78 -24.79 -0.58
CA ASN A 425 16.68 -26.20 -0.95
C ASN A 425 16.01 -26.46 -2.32
N GLY A 426 16.20 -25.57 -3.29
CA GLY A 426 15.65 -25.74 -4.64
C GLY A 426 14.12 -25.62 -4.73
N ARG A 427 13.47 -24.96 -3.76
CA ARG A 427 12.02 -24.74 -3.76
C ARG A 427 11.55 -23.92 -4.95
N ASN A 428 10.33 -24.22 -5.39
CA ASN A 428 9.62 -23.39 -6.35
C ASN A 428 9.19 -22.06 -5.71
N PRO A 429 9.76 -20.90 -6.10
CA PRO A 429 9.41 -19.61 -5.52
C PRO A 429 8.00 -19.11 -5.88
N LYS A 430 7.30 -19.83 -6.78
CA LYS A 430 5.94 -19.50 -7.25
C LYS A 430 4.86 -20.36 -6.58
N ASP A 431 5.23 -21.25 -5.65
CA ASP A 431 4.24 -21.97 -4.83
C ASP A 431 3.57 -21.04 -3.81
N ALA A 432 2.53 -21.53 -3.12
CA ALA A 432 1.79 -20.77 -2.13
C ALA A 432 2.69 -20.17 -1.03
N GLN A 433 3.69 -20.92 -0.54
CA GLN A 433 4.63 -20.42 0.44
C GLN A 433 5.56 -19.35 -0.14
N GLY A 434 6.11 -19.57 -1.33
CA GLY A 434 7.02 -18.63 -1.99
C GLY A 434 6.34 -17.28 -2.26
N GLU A 435 5.09 -17.30 -2.72
CA GLU A 435 4.36 -16.05 -3.00
C GLU A 435 3.98 -15.29 -1.72
N ILE A 436 3.47 -15.95 -0.67
CA ILE A 436 3.14 -15.25 0.58
C ILE A 436 4.40 -14.68 1.26
N VAL A 437 5.52 -15.41 1.26
CA VAL A 437 6.79 -14.95 1.79
C VAL A 437 7.31 -13.73 1.02
N LYS A 438 7.20 -13.73 -0.31
CA LYS A 438 7.51 -12.57 -1.17
C LYS A 438 6.71 -11.34 -0.78
N MET A 439 5.40 -11.50 -0.58
CA MET A 439 4.52 -10.39 -0.21
C MET A 439 4.83 -9.86 1.20
N ILE A 440 5.18 -10.73 2.13
CA ILE A 440 5.65 -10.34 3.47
C ILE A 440 6.91 -9.49 3.35
N GLY A 441 7.92 -9.95 2.62
CA GLY A 441 9.18 -9.22 2.43
C GLY A 441 8.99 -7.83 1.82
N ASN A 442 8.16 -7.72 0.79
CA ASN A 442 7.93 -6.46 0.09
C ASN A 442 7.12 -5.44 0.89
N ASN A 443 6.28 -5.88 1.82
CA ASN A 443 5.31 -5.01 2.50
C ASN A 443 5.65 -4.70 3.96
N SER A 444 6.58 -5.43 4.60
CA SER A 444 6.86 -5.31 6.04
C SER A 444 7.41 -3.93 6.43
N TYR A 445 8.36 -3.39 5.68
CA TYR A 445 8.95 -2.08 5.99
C TYR A 445 7.95 -0.93 5.80
N GLY A 446 6.96 -1.09 4.92
CA GLY A 446 5.96 -0.06 4.64
C GLY A 446 5.21 0.42 5.87
N LYS A 447 5.02 -0.45 6.88
CA LYS A 447 4.41 -0.07 8.15
C LYS A 447 5.27 0.86 8.99
N THR A 448 6.58 0.85 8.83
CA THR A 448 7.47 1.77 9.56
C THR A 448 7.26 3.22 9.11
N ILE A 449 6.89 3.42 7.83
CA ILE A 449 6.66 4.73 7.21
C ILE A 449 5.19 5.14 7.13
N GLU A 450 4.28 4.30 7.58
CA GLU A 450 2.84 4.57 7.50
C GLU A 450 2.50 5.92 8.15
N GLN A 451 1.72 6.72 7.44
CA GLN A 451 1.20 7.99 7.95
C GLN A 451 -0.26 7.80 8.33
N LEU A 452 -0.56 7.99 9.60
CA LEU A 452 -1.90 7.88 10.12
C LEU A 452 -2.71 9.15 9.83
N ASP A 453 -4.02 8.98 9.65
CA ASP A 453 -4.95 10.10 9.53
C ASP A 453 -5.25 10.69 10.92
N GLY A 454 -5.52 11.99 10.96
CA GLY A 454 -6.01 12.71 12.13
C GLY A 454 -7.53 12.78 12.20
N LEU A 455 -8.24 11.93 11.44
CA LEU A 455 -9.70 11.87 11.39
C LEU A 455 -10.18 10.46 11.69
N GLU A 456 -11.19 10.38 12.52
CA GLU A 456 -11.97 9.17 12.73
C GLU A 456 -13.35 9.38 12.10
N TYR A 457 -13.83 8.35 11.39
CA TYR A 457 -15.13 8.34 10.73
C TYR A 457 -16.01 7.25 11.32
N VAL A 458 -17.27 7.59 11.49
CA VAL A 458 -18.34 6.65 11.82
C VAL A 458 -19.52 6.93 10.91
N MET A 459 -20.18 5.87 10.44
CA MET A 459 -21.42 5.97 9.69
C MET A 459 -22.54 5.39 10.56
N SER A 460 -23.62 6.15 10.68
CA SER A 460 -24.75 5.78 11.53
C SER A 460 -25.96 6.64 11.18
N ALA A 461 -27.17 6.11 11.36
CA ALA A 461 -28.41 6.86 11.23
C ALA A 461 -28.49 8.01 12.24
N GLU A 462 -27.92 7.83 13.44
CA GLU A 462 -27.92 8.84 14.50
C GLU A 462 -26.51 9.37 14.75
N GLN A 463 -26.41 10.62 15.19
CA GLN A 463 -25.14 11.27 15.51
C GLN A 463 -24.50 10.64 16.74
N PRO A 464 -23.29 10.05 16.62
CA PRO A 464 -22.57 9.57 17.78
C PRO A 464 -22.01 10.74 18.61
N GLU A 465 -21.91 10.55 19.92
CA GLU A 465 -21.38 11.56 20.83
C GLU A 465 -19.96 12.00 20.44
N GLY A 466 -19.73 13.29 20.40
CA GLY A 466 -18.42 13.89 20.06
C GLY A 466 -18.07 13.89 18.57
N PHE A 467 -18.98 13.52 17.69
CA PHE A 467 -18.81 13.57 16.23
C PHE A 467 -19.60 14.73 15.62
N ALA A 468 -19.07 15.31 14.54
CA ALA A 468 -19.72 16.33 13.73
C ALA A 468 -20.21 15.71 12.40
N PRO A 469 -21.28 16.24 11.78
CA PRO A 469 -21.75 15.75 10.49
C PRO A 469 -20.70 15.98 9.39
N TYR A 470 -20.50 14.97 8.54
CA TYR A 470 -19.68 15.10 7.34
C TYR A 470 -20.55 15.71 6.23
N PRO A 471 -20.07 16.73 5.51
CA PRO A 471 -20.83 17.31 4.40
C PRO A 471 -21.09 16.28 3.31
N THR A 472 -22.35 16.06 2.98
CA THR A 472 -22.82 15.14 1.95
C THR A 472 -23.56 15.91 0.85
N ASP A 473 -23.72 15.30 -0.32
CA ASP A 473 -24.59 15.79 -1.39
C ASP A 473 -25.98 15.14 -1.33
N ASP A 474 -26.34 14.55 -0.19
CA ASP A 474 -27.67 13.95 0.02
C ASP A 474 -28.75 15.03 -0.15
N LYS A 475 -29.68 14.80 -1.06
CA LYS A 475 -30.78 15.73 -1.38
C LYS A 475 -31.75 15.93 -0.22
N GLU A 476 -31.80 14.99 0.72
CA GLU A 476 -32.60 15.09 1.95
C GLU A 476 -31.91 15.94 3.02
N GLY A 477 -30.66 16.36 2.81
CA GLY A 477 -29.89 17.17 3.76
C GLY A 477 -29.48 16.41 5.03
N LEU A 478 -29.63 15.07 5.05
CA LEU A 478 -29.28 14.22 6.17
C LEU A 478 -27.86 13.69 6.01
N SER A 479 -27.05 13.84 7.05
CA SER A 479 -25.73 13.20 7.08
C SER A 479 -25.82 11.89 7.87
N TYR A 480 -25.42 10.82 7.25
CA TYR A 480 -25.19 9.52 7.90
C TYR A 480 -23.71 9.26 8.14
N ILE A 481 -22.85 10.21 7.77
CA ILE A 481 -21.41 10.13 7.94
C ILE A 481 -20.99 11.17 8.96
N TRP A 482 -20.36 10.72 10.02
CA TRP A 482 -19.92 11.54 11.13
C TRP A 482 -18.40 11.49 11.23
N PHE A 483 -17.78 12.57 11.64
CA PHE A 483 -16.33 12.60 11.81
C PHE A 483 -15.94 13.35 13.08
N ARG A 484 -14.78 12.99 13.62
CA ARG A 484 -14.11 13.79 14.66
C ARG A 484 -12.62 13.87 14.39
N PHE A 485 -11.98 14.87 14.94
CA PHE A 485 -10.53 14.94 14.96
C PHE A 485 -10.01 14.03 16.08
N ALA A 486 -9.23 13.04 15.70
CA ALA A 486 -8.63 12.08 16.62
C ALA A 486 -7.10 12.21 16.60
N GLU A 487 -6.48 11.99 17.75
CA GLU A 487 -5.04 11.85 17.79
C GLU A 487 -4.65 10.50 17.18
N PRO A 488 -3.78 10.46 16.13
CA PRO A 488 -3.34 9.21 15.55
C PRO A 488 -2.66 8.33 16.61
N MET A 489 -3.13 7.10 16.76
CA MET A 489 -2.50 6.13 17.67
C MET A 489 -1.19 5.64 17.08
N LEU A 490 -0.09 6.26 17.50
CA LEU A 490 1.25 5.84 17.10
C LEU A 490 1.63 4.53 17.79
N ARG A 491 2.09 3.58 17.01
CA ARG A 491 2.67 2.32 17.49
C ARG A 491 4.19 2.43 17.49
N GLU A 492 4.86 1.61 18.28
CA GLU A 492 6.33 1.58 18.37
C GLU A 492 7.01 1.33 17.02
N TYR A 493 6.34 0.63 16.09
CA TYR A 493 6.89 0.36 14.76
C TYR A 493 6.77 1.54 13.78
N HIS A 494 6.08 2.63 14.10
CA HIS A 494 6.07 3.83 13.26
C HIS A 494 7.41 4.57 13.39
N GLN A 495 8.42 4.04 12.71
CA GLN A 495 9.82 4.49 12.72
C GLN A 495 10.22 4.90 11.30
N PRO A 496 9.80 6.08 10.78
CA PRO A 496 9.96 6.45 9.39
C PRO A 496 11.42 6.53 8.93
N GLN A 497 12.37 6.74 9.84
CA GLN A 497 13.80 6.69 9.56
C GLN A 497 14.22 5.32 9.01
N ILE A 498 13.69 4.22 9.54
CA ILE A 498 14.03 2.85 9.08
C ILE A 498 13.65 2.70 7.61
N GLY A 499 12.39 3.00 7.25
CA GLY A 499 11.94 2.89 5.87
C GLY A 499 12.62 3.89 4.93
N ALA A 500 12.99 5.09 5.41
CA ALA A 500 13.73 6.07 4.64
C ALA A 500 15.12 5.54 4.23
N PHE A 501 15.85 4.89 5.14
CA PHE A 501 17.15 4.28 4.84
C PHE A 501 17.04 3.07 3.90
N ILE A 502 16.02 2.22 4.08
CA ILE A 502 15.74 1.09 3.18
C ILE A 502 15.49 1.59 1.75
N THR A 503 14.64 2.60 1.57
CA THR A 503 14.34 3.16 0.24
C THR A 503 15.54 3.91 -0.36
N ALA A 504 16.35 4.59 0.46
CA ALA A 504 17.60 5.22 0.03
C ALA A 504 18.61 4.18 -0.50
N HIS A 505 18.75 3.05 0.18
CA HIS A 505 19.62 1.97 -0.27
C HIS A 505 19.24 1.47 -1.67
N VAL A 506 17.96 1.16 -1.89
CA VAL A 506 17.47 0.71 -3.21
C VAL A 506 17.75 1.76 -4.28
N ARG A 507 17.46 3.05 -4.01
CA ARG A 507 17.77 4.14 -4.95
C ARG A 507 19.26 4.18 -5.32
N MET A 508 20.16 3.95 -4.35
CA MET A 508 21.61 3.98 -4.62
C MET A 508 22.08 2.72 -5.36
N VAL A 509 21.46 1.56 -5.16
CA VAL A 509 21.73 0.36 -5.98
C VAL A 509 21.35 0.62 -7.45
N VAL A 510 20.15 1.16 -7.70
CA VAL A 510 19.68 1.49 -9.05
C VAL A 510 20.52 2.61 -9.68
N ARG A 511 20.94 3.63 -8.90
CA ARG A 511 21.84 4.68 -9.37
C ARG A 511 23.19 4.13 -9.78
N ARG A 512 23.80 3.23 -8.99
CA ARG A 512 25.06 2.58 -9.35
C ARG A 512 24.94 1.79 -10.67
N ALA A 513 23.81 1.12 -10.88
CA ALA A 513 23.54 0.48 -12.15
C ALA A 513 23.49 1.50 -13.29
N ALA A 514 22.75 2.60 -13.17
CA ALA A 514 22.69 3.65 -14.20
C ALA A 514 24.07 4.25 -14.53
N LEU A 515 24.98 4.28 -13.56
CA LEU A 515 26.36 4.77 -13.71
C LEU A 515 27.31 3.77 -14.40
N LEU A 516 26.92 2.50 -14.57
CA LEU A 516 27.76 1.53 -15.29
C LEU A 516 28.03 1.94 -16.73
N ASP A 517 26.98 2.48 -17.38
CA ASP A 517 27.03 2.96 -18.76
C ASP A 517 25.99 4.09 -18.98
N PRO A 518 26.34 5.34 -18.61
CA PRO A 518 25.41 6.48 -18.74
C PRO A 518 24.97 6.75 -20.17
N ASP A 519 25.78 6.39 -21.18
CA ASP A 519 25.45 6.62 -22.59
C ASP A 519 24.44 5.60 -23.11
N SER A 520 24.54 4.36 -22.66
CA SER A 520 23.63 3.29 -23.03
C SER A 520 22.35 3.26 -22.16
N TRP A 521 22.39 3.83 -20.96
CA TRP A 521 21.26 3.84 -20.04
C TRP A 521 20.06 4.63 -20.61
N LEU A 522 18.88 4.00 -20.57
CA LEU A 522 17.64 4.55 -21.12
C LEU A 522 16.61 4.88 -20.05
N TYR A 523 16.48 4.01 -19.05
CA TYR A 523 15.35 4.03 -18.16
C TYR A 523 15.67 3.38 -16.82
N ALA A 524 15.03 3.87 -15.76
CA ALA A 524 14.98 3.21 -14.46
C ALA A 524 13.60 3.36 -13.83
N ASP A 525 13.16 2.34 -13.10
CA ASP A 525 11.93 2.41 -12.31
C ASP A 525 12.05 1.52 -11.08
N THR A 526 12.23 2.15 -9.93
CA THR A 526 12.24 1.54 -8.60
C THR A 526 13.36 0.51 -8.40
N ASP A 527 13.30 -0.63 -9.04
CA ASP A 527 14.20 -1.78 -8.96
C ASP A 527 14.57 -2.34 -10.35
N CYS A 528 14.23 -1.62 -11.40
CA CYS A 528 14.49 -1.99 -12.79
C CYS A 528 15.36 -0.95 -13.50
N VAL A 529 16.24 -1.41 -14.41
CA VAL A 529 17.02 -0.58 -15.32
C VAL A 529 16.96 -1.13 -16.74
N MET A 530 17.00 -0.23 -17.74
CA MET A 530 17.06 -0.59 -19.16
C MET A 530 18.22 0.11 -19.85
N TYR A 531 18.90 -0.60 -20.75
CA TYR A 531 20.02 -0.10 -21.54
C TYR A 531 19.85 -0.45 -23.01
N ARG A 532 20.60 0.26 -23.88
CA ARG A 532 20.74 -0.04 -25.31
C ARG A 532 21.83 -1.08 -25.63
N GLN A 533 22.63 -1.44 -24.64
CA GLN A 533 23.74 -2.38 -24.73
C GLN A 533 23.73 -3.32 -23.52
N PRO A 534 24.17 -4.58 -23.64
CA PRO A 534 24.21 -5.51 -22.53
C PRO A 534 25.19 -5.05 -21.43
N GLN A 535 24.81 -5.28 -20.17
CA GLN A 535 25.63 -4.96 -19.00
C GLN A 535 25.93 -6.20 -18.13
N HIS A 536 25.73 -7.41 -18.67
CA HIS A 536 25.86 -8.67 -17.90
C HIS A 536 27.21 -8.79 -17.18
N ALA A 537 28.31 -8.47 -17.85
CA ALA A 537 29.66 -8.58 -17.29
C ALA A 537 29.95 -7.61 -16.13
N ARG A 538 29.13 -6.56 -15.97
CA ARG A 538 29.31 -5.52 -14.97
C ARG A 538 28.29 -5.60 -13.82
N MET A 539 27.30 -6.48 -13.95
CA MET A 539 26.23 -6.68 -12.98
C MET A 539 26.37 -8.02 -12.25
N ASN A 540 26.04 -8.04 -10.98
CA ASN A 540 25.90 -9.30 -10.24
C ASN A 540 24.58 -9.97 -10.64
N ILE A 541 24.62 -10.85 -11.65
CA ILE A 541 23.45 -11.55 -12.17
C ILE A 541 23.27 -12.86 -11.41
N ASP A 542 22.21 -12.95 -10.63
CA ASP A 542 21.80 -14.17 -9.92
C ASP A 542 20.29 -14.12 -9.63
N PRO A 543 19.44 -14.75 -10.45
CA PRO A 543 17.99 -14.72 -10.26
C PRO A 543 17.52 -15.45 -9.00
N GLY A 544 18.35 -16.29 -8.40
CA GLY A 544 18.08 -17.03 -7.16
C GLY A 544 18.44 -16.27 -5.89
N LYS A 545 19.10 -15.10 -5.96
CA LYS A 545 19.62 -14.39 -4.79
C LYS A 545 18.94 -13.03 -4.60
N TYR A 546 18.54 -12.72 -3.36
CA TYR A 546 17.99 -11.42 -3.04
C TYR A 546 19.06 -10.32 -3.18
N GLY A 547 18.72 -9.23 -3.86
CA GLY A 547 19.61 -8.10 -4.10
C GLY A 547 20.59 -8.30 -5.26
N ALA A 548 20.54 -9.45 -5.96
CA ALA A 548 21.19 -9.62 -7.24
C ALA A 548 20.24 -9.27 -8.39
N TRP A 549 20.80 -8.96 -9.55
CA TRP A 549 20.04 -8.64 -10.75
C TRP A 549 19.59 -9.92 -11.47
N LYS A 550 18.45 -9.88 -12.11
CA LYS A 550 17.98 -10.87 -13.07
C LYS A 550 17.77 -10.19 -14.43
N ILE A 551 18.04 -10.91 -15.50
CA ILE A 551 17.75 -10.46 -16.86
C ILE A 551 16.26 -10.71 -17.12
N GLU A 552 15.53 -9.68 -17.52
CA GLU A 552 14.11 -9.77 -17.91
C GLU A 552 13.93 -9.72 -19.42
N GLU A 553 14.75 -8.92 -20.12
CA GLU A 553 14.75 -8.80 -21.58
C GLU A 553 16.18 -8.71 -22.09
N GLU A 554 16.44 -9.30 -23.25
CA GLU A 554 17.74 -9.36 -23.87
C GLU A 554 17.65 -9.15 -25.38
N GLY A 555 18.08 -7.96 -25.84
CA GLY A 555 18.00 -7.58 -27.24
C GLY A 555 16.59 -7.45 -27.80
N THR A 556 15.57 -7.37 -26.94
CA THR A 556 14.16 -7.28 -27.35
C THR A 556 13.84 -5.88 -27.84
N GLU A 557 13.17 -5.78 -28.99
CA GLU A 557 12.72 -4.50 -29.56
C GLU A 557 11.62 -3.86 -28.72
N TYR A 558 11.87 -2.66 -28.23
CA TYR A 558 10.96 -1.88 -27.38
C TYR A 558 10.72 -0.46 -27.90
N ILE A 559 9.58 0.08 -27.48
CA ILE A 559 9.21 1.49 -27.60
C ILE A 559 9.11 2.04 -26.19
N VAL A 560 10.03 2.94 -25.79
CA VAL A 560 10.02 3.62 -24.49
C VAL A 560 9.59 5.08 -24.73
N ALA A 561 8.35 5.41 -24.38
CA ALA A 561 7.77 6.72 -24.66
C ALA A 561 7.94 7.71 -23.50
N ALA A 562 7.82 7.26 -22.24
CA ALA A 562 7.91 8.11 -21.06
C ALA A 562 8.10 7.26 -19.78
N LYS A 563 8.17 7.92 -18.62
CA LYS A 563 8.13 7.25 -17.32
C LYS A 563 6.88 6.37 -17.22
N LYS A 564 7.07 5.07 -16.93
CA LYS A 564 6.00 4.06 -16.81
C LYS A 564 5.13 3.93 -18.08
N VAL A 565 5.71 4.26 -19.24
CA VAL A 565 5.06 4.15 -20.56
C VAL A 565 6.03 3.54 -21.55
N TYR A 566 5.89 2.24 -21.79
CA TYR A 566 6.69 1.47 -22.74
C TYR A 566 5.97 0.19 -23.16
N THR A 567 6.37 -0.35 -24.31
CA THR A 567 5.87 -1.62 -24.84
C THR A 567 6.97 -2.36 -25.60
N SER A 568 6.90 -3.69 -25.64
CA SER A 568 7.62 -4.46 -26.67
C SER A 568 6.98 -4.23 -28.03
N VAL A 569 7.76 -4.27 -29.11
CA VAL A 569 7.24 -4.05 -30.48
C VAL A 569 6.22 -5.12 -30.87
N ASP A 570 6.39 -6.36 -30.39
CA ASP A 570 5.43 -7.46 -30.59
C ASP A 570 4.15 -7.30 -29.72
N GLY A 571 4.08 -6.29 -28.86
CA GLY A 571 2.91 -5.97 -28.04
C GLY A 571 2.64 -6.93 -26.88
N LYS A 572 3.50 -7.91 -26.62
CA LYS A 572 3.32 -8.87 -25.50
C LYS A 572 3.48 -8.20 -24.13
N THR A 573 4.44 -7.30 -24.02
CA THR A 573 4.66 -6.50 -22.81
C THR A 573 4.21 -5.08 -23.05
N LYS A 574 3.24 -4.58 -22.27
CA LYS A 574 2.74 -3.20 -22.35
C LYS A 574 2.66 -2.59 -20.96
N HIS A 575 3.15 -1.38 -20.81
CA HIS A 575 3.01 -0.55 -19.62
C HIS A 575 2.59 0.87 -20.02
N ALA A 576 1.47 1.33 -19.47
CA ALA A 576 0.99 2.71 -19.65
C ALA A 576 0.23 3.12 -18.40
N LYS A 577 0.96 3.70 -17.41
CA LYS A 577 0.37 4.09 -16.13
C LYS A 577 -0.82 5.03 -16.34
N GLY A 578 -1.98 4.64 -15.79
CA GLY A 578 -3.22 5.44 -15.80
C GLY A 578 -4.06 5.30 -17.05
N LEU A 579 -3.61 4.58 -18.08
CA LEU A 579 -4.39 4.22 -19.26
C LEU A 579 -4.79 2.74 -19.22
N HIS A 580 -5.85 2.41 -19.96
CA HIS A 580 -6.33 1.04 -20.11
C HIS A 580 -5.49 0.31 -21.15
N ILE A 581 -4.55 -0.51 -20.70
CA ILE A 581 -3.49 -1.12 -21.53
C ILE A 581 -4.04 -1.99 -22.65
N LYS A 582 -5.15 -2.71 -22.41
CA LYS A 582 -5.77 -3.58 -23.42
C LYS A 582 -6.30 -2.81 -24.65
N GLN A 583 -6.65 -1.53 -24.48
CA GLN A 583 -7.14 -0.67 -25.55
C GLN A 583 -6.01 0.02 -26.33
N LEU A 584 -4.74 -0.16 -25.93
CA LEU A 584 -3.59 0.45 -26.60
C LEU A 584 -2.96 -0.53 -27.59
N SER A 585 -2.76 -0.08 -28.82
CA SER A 585 -1.95 -0.74 -29.82
C SER A 585 -0.48 -0.31 -29.73
N THR A 586 0.43 -1.03 -30.36
CA THR A 586 1.83 -0.61 -30.48
C THR A 586 1.96 0.73 -31.22
N LEU A 587 1.08 0.98 -32.19
CA LEU A 587 1.03 2.24 -32.94
C LEU A 587 0.73 3.46 -32.02
N ASP A 588 -0.05 3.29 -30.95
CA ASP A 588 -0.30 4.37 -29.99
C ASP A 588 0.97 4.78 -29.25
N PHE A 589 1.86 3.84 -28.95
CA PHE A 589 3.16 4.15 -28.36
C PHE A 589 4.11 4.82 -29.36
N GLU A 590 4.06 4.46 -30.64
CA GLU A 590 4.82 5.14 -31.70
C GLU A 590 4.36 6.58 -31.87
N ARG A 591 3.05 6.81 -31.92
CA ARG A 591 2.47 8.17 -31.95
C ARG A 591 2.88 8.96 -30.70
N TRP A 592 2.94 8.31 -29.55
CA TRP A 592 3.37 8.96 -28.31
C TRP A 592 4.83 9.43 -28.36
N ILE A 593 5.74 8.61 -28.91
CA ILE A 593 7.13 9.04 -29.17
C ILE A 593 7.16 10.27 -30.10
N ALA A 594 6.29 10.29 -31.12
CA ALA A 594 6.17 11.40 -32.06
C ALA A 594 5.50 12.66 -31.45
N GLY A 595 5.05 12.62 -30.19
CA GLY A 595 4.45 13.77 -29.51
C GLY A 595 2.93 13.79 -29.43
N ALA A 596 2.25 12.73 -29.88
CA ALA A 596 0.80 12.58 -29.84
C ALA A 596 0.36 11.46 -28.88
N PRO A 597 0.33 11.71 -27.56
CA PRO A 597 -0.09 10.72 -26.58
C PRO A 597 -1.59 10.40 -26.73
N PRO A 598 -2.02 9.15 -26.50
CA PRO A 598 -3.41 8.77 -26.65
C PRO A 598 -4.30 9.38 -25.56
N GLU A 599 -5.54 9.62 -25.91
CA GLU A 599 -6.61 9.97 -24.99
C GLU A 599 -7.60 8.80 -24.88
N GLN A 600 -8.08 8.54 -23.66
CA GLN A 600 -9.05 7.49 -23.38
C GLN A 600 -10.15 8.03 -22.48
N VAL A 601 -11.39 7.73 -22.83
CA VAL A 601 -12.53 7.87 -21.91
C VAL A 601 -12.61 6.60 -21.08
N GLN A 602 -12.55 6.74 -19.78
CA GLN A 602 -12.55 5.61 -18.85
C GLN A 602 -13.62 5.78 -17.78
N VAL A 603 -14.30 4.69 -17.50
CA VAL A 603 -15.17 4.59 -16.31
C VAL A 603 -14.26 4.43 -15.09
N GLN A 604 -14.36 5.35 -14.15
CA GLN A 604 -13.56 5.37 -12.94
C GLN A 604 -14.42 5.32 -11.70
N ARG A 605 -14.04 4.46 -10.77
CA ARG A 605 -14.68 4.41 -9.45
C ARG A 605 -14.32 5.65 -8.62
N GLN A 606 -15.31 6.21 -7.96
CA GLN A 606 -15.13 7.24 -6.95
C GLN A 606 -14.60 6.64 -5.63
N ASN A 607 -14.02 7.48 -4.78
CA ASN A 607 -13.56 7.03 -3.47
C ASN A 607 -14.74 6.72 -2.54
N PHE A 608 -14.48 5.91 -1.52
CA PHE A 608 -15.49 5.41 -0.59
C PHE A 608 -16.35 6.53 0.03
N MET A 609 -15.72 7.62 0.48
CA MET A 609 -16.44 8.72 1.12
C MET A 609 -17.37 9.47 0.15
N GLN A 610 -16.96 9.61 -1.12
CA GLN A 610 -17.80 10.24 -2.14
C GLN A 610 -19.04 9.40 -2.43
N VAL A 611 -18.86 8.08 -2.60
CA VAL A 611 -19.99 7.19 -2.86
C VAL A 611 -21.00 7.19 -1.70
N LEU A 612 -20.53 7.13 -0.47
CA LEU A 612 -21.40 7.18 0.70
C LEU A 612 -22.03 8.56 0.93
N SER A 613 -21.48 9.61 0.32
CA SER A 613 -22.06 10.97 0.33
C SER A 613 -23.05 11.22 -0.81
N GLY A 614 -23.55 10.17 -1.48
CA GLY A 614 -24.56 10.29 -2.52
C GLY A 614 -24.06 10.47 -3.95
N PHE A 615 -22.73 10.39 -4.19
CA PHE A 615 -22.19 10.42 -5.55
C PHE A 615 -22.26 9.05 -6.20
N ASP A 616 -22.36 9.02 -7.53
CA ASP A 616 -22.26 7.79 -8.31
C ASP A 616 -20.97 7.04 -8.03
N MET A 617 -21.05 5.71 -7.94
CA MET A 617 -19.87 4.86 -7.73
C MET A 617 -18.90 4.96 -8.89
N PHE A 618 -19.39 5.02 -10.13
CA PHE A 618 -18.60 5.10 -11.35
C PHE A 618 -18.93 6.35 -12.15
N ILE A 619 -17.89 7.03 -12.59
CA ILE A 619 -17.98 8.25 -13.42
C ILE A 619 -17.06 8.13 -14.63
N GLU A 620 -17.44 8.75 -15.74
CA GLU A 620 -16.56 8.84 -16.89
C GLU A 620 -15.53 9.96 -16.73
N ARG A 621 -14.28 9.66 -17.10
CA ARG A 621 -13.20 10.64 -17.13
C ARG A 621 -12.30 10.44 -18.33
N VAL A 622 -11.92 11.53 -18.97
CA VAL A 622 -10.89 11.51 -20.00
C VAL A 622 -9.51 11.44 -19.34
N LYS A 623 -8.72 10.46 -19.75
CA LYS A 623 -7.31 10.29 -19.39
C LYS A 623 -6.44 10.65 -20.58
N VAL A 624 -5.47 11.51 -20.35
CA VAL A 624 -4.51 11.96 -21.36
C VAL A 624 -3.13 11.44 -21.00
N GLY A 625 -2.51 10.71 -21.89
CA GLY A 625 -1.25 10.01 -21.64
C GLY A 625 -0.12 10.89 -21.10
N GLU A 626 0.10 12.06 -21.67
CA GLU A 626 1.17 12.97 -21.19
C GLU A 626 0.96 13.52 -19.78
N LYS A 627 -0.28 13.84 -19.39
CA LYS A 627 -0.59 14.32 -18.04
C LYS A 627 -0.31 13.25 -17.00
N ILE A 628 -0.56 11.98 -17.35
CA ILE A 628 -0.34 10.84 -16.48
C ILE A 628 1.15 10.56 -16.31
N ALA A 629 1.92 10.65 -17.38
CA ALA A 629 3.36 10.42 -17.37
C ALA A 629 4.13 11.49 -16.56
N ARG A 630 3.62 12.72 -16.46
CA ARG A 630 4.22 13.82 -15.68
C ARG A 630 3.95 13.73 -14.18
N THR A 631 2.88 13.07 -13.77
CA THR A 631 2.46 12.93 -12.36
C THR A 631 3.00 11.67 -11.67
N GLY A 632 3.73 10.85 -12.39
CA GLY A 632 4.32 9.57 -11.94
C GLY A 632 5.64 9.69 -11.18
#